data_86ff69d7084352a921c891ce56234e97
#
_entry.id   86ff69d7084352a921c891ce56234e97
#
_cell.length_a   1.000
_cell.length_b   1.000
_cell.length_c   1.000
_cell.angle_alpha   90.00
_cell.angle_beta   90.00
_cell.angle_gamma   90.00
#
_symmetry.space_group_name_H-M   'P 1'
#
loop_
_entity.id
_entity.type
_entity.pdbx_description
1 polymer ?
#
loop_
_entity_poly.entity_id
_entity_poly.type
_entity_poly.pdbx_seq_one_letter_code
_entity_poly.pdbx_strand_id
1 'polypeptide(L)'
;MIERNFLTPNEVAGELVTVAENKANLSLLQKIVLGIIAGAYIAFAAVASNTAAFQLMNNQGTLGLSKLLSAFVFSGGLILVVVCGSELFTGNNLMLMGVYEKKISVKQLLISWGIVYVANFVGSILIAFMVAKSGQLGFAGSMLVGATIKIACTKVSLSTSNAILLGLMCNWLVCLSVWGSTAARDIGSKIMAIFFPIMMFVTAGFEHSIANMYYISAGIFAKENSQYVDAAMQLGVKPSDIANLDWGSFFLGNLLPVTLGNIIGGTIFVGTAYWLAFMRKK
;
A
#
# COMPACT_ATOMS: atom_id res chain seq x y z
N MET A 1 8.16 -34.87 -20.02
CA MET A 1 7.64 -34.18 -18.82
C MET A 1 7.07 -32.83 -19.29
N ILE A 2 5.82 -32.54 -18.98
CA ILE A 2 5.25 -31.21 -19.27
C ILE A 2 5.98 -30.21 -18.36
N GLU A 3 6.70 -29.28 -18.95
CA GLU A 3 7.38 -28.22 -18.20
C GLU A 3 6.31 -27.35 -17.50
N ARG A 4 6.33 -27.31 -16.18
CA ARG A 4 5.33 -26.53 -15.42
C ARG A 4 5.64 -25.04 -15.52
N ASN A 5 4.66 -24.26 -15.95
CA ASN A 5 4.78 -22.79 -16.08
C ASN A 5 4.50 -22.05 -14.77
N PHE A 6 4.54 -22.71 -13.62
CA PHE A 6 4.35 -22.10 -12.30
C PHE A 6 5.10 -22.89 -11.22
N LEU A 7 5.40 -22.23 -10.11
CA LEU A 7 5.97 -22.85 -8.91
C LEU A 7 4.86 -23.41 -8.02
N THR A 8 5.09 -24.60 -7.46
CA THR A 8 4.23 -25.13 -6.39
C THR A 8 4.38 -24.30 -5.10
N PRO A 9 3.42 -24.38 -4.15
CA PRO A 9 3.54 -23.63 -2.89
C PRO A 9 4.84 -23.88 -2.12
N ASN A 10 5.36 -25.10 -2.12
CA ASN A 10 6.67 -25.43 -1.51
C ASN A 10 7.83 -24.71 -2.21
N GLU A 11 7.81 -24.68 -3.55
CA GLU A 11 8.83 -24.02 -4.35
C GLU A 11 8.76 -22.50 -4.15
N VAL A 12 7.55 -21.93 -4.06
CA VAL A 12 7.36 -20.49 -3.74
C VAL A 12 7.94 -20.15 -2.36
N ALA A 13 7.72 -21.00 -1.37
CA ALA A 13 8.26 -20.79 -0.03
C ALA A 13 9.81 -20.75 -0.06
N GLY A 14 10.45 -21.66 -0.78
CA GLY A 14 11.92 -21.66 -0.97
C GLY A 14 12.42 -20.44 -1.73
N GLU A 15 11.73 -20.04 -2.80
CA GLU A 15 12.07 -18.85 -3.58
C GLU A 15 11.99 -17.57 -2.76
N LEU A 16 10.96 -17.42 -1.92
CA LEU A 16 10.81 -16.26 -1.03
C LEU A 16 11.93 -16.16 0.02
N VAL A 17 12.50 -17.27 0.45
CA VAL A 17 13.70 -17.26 1.31
C VAL A 17 14.89 -16.72 0.55
N THR A 18 15.10 -17.15 -0.69
CA THR A 18 16.17 -16.61 -1.57
C THR A 18 15.97 -15.12 -1.85
N VAL A 19 14.73 -14.70 -2.12
CA VAL A 19 14.39 -13.29 -2.30
C VAL A 19 14.68 -12.49 -1.03
N ALA A 20 14.38 -13.03 0.16
CA ALA A 20 14.70 -12.37 1.43
C ALA A 20 16.20 -12.13 1.61
N GLU A 21 17.03 -13.13 1.27
CA GLU A 21 18.49 -13.02 1.31
C GLU A 21 19.00 -11.95 0.34
N ASN A 22 18.51 -11.95 -0.90
CA ASN A 22 18.88 -10.96 -1.91
C ASN A 22 18.51 -9.53 -1.46
N LYS A 23 17.30 -9.33 -0.94
CA LYS A 23 16.85 -8.02 -0.43
C LYS A 23 17.66 -7.56 0.79
N ALA A 24 18.00 -8.44 1.69
CA ALA A 24 18.83 -8.11 2.85
C ALA A 24 20.24 -7.62 2.42
N ASN A 25 20.78 -8.18 1.33
CA ASN A 25 22.11 -7.88 0.79
C ASN A 25 22.14 -6.67 -0.17
N LEU A 26 21.01 -6.06 -0.52
CA LEU A 26 21.00 -4.81 -1.26
C LEU A 26 21.80 -3.74 -0.53
N SER A 27 22.58 -2.96 -1.27
CA SER A 27 23.28 -1.80 -0.72
C SER A 27 22.32 -0.77 -0.15
N LEU A 28 22.79 0.10 0.74
CA LEU A 28 21.99 1.20 1.30
C LEU A 28 21.37 2.06 0.19
N LEU A 29 22.18 2.42 -0.82
CA LEU A 29 21.71 3.21 -1.96
C LEU A 29 20.59 2.52 -2.74
N GLN A 30 20.74 1.23 -3.02
CA GLN A 30 19.69 0.46 -3.70
C GLN A 30 18.39 0.43 -2.89
N LYS A 31 18.45 0.17 -1.58
CA LYS A 31 17.26 0.18 -0.71
C LYS A 31 16.56 1.54 -0.70
N ILE A 32 17.34 2.63 -0.65
CA ILE A 32 16.79 4.00 -0.67
C ILE A 32 16.14 4.29 -2.03
N VAL A 33 16.86 4.11 -3.13
CA VAL A 33 16.36 4.45 -4.47
C VAL A 33 15.13 3.61 -4.82
N LEU A 34 15.22 2.28 -4.66
CA LEU A 34 14.11 1.38 -4.97
C LEU A 34 12.92 1.60 -4.03
N GLY A 35 13.18 2.00 -2.78
CA GLY A 35 12.12 2.35 -1.82
C GLY A 35 11.41 3.65 -2.21
N ILE A 36 12.13 4.71 -2.61
CA ILE A 36 11.53 5.96 -3.09
C ILE A 36 10.66 5.68 -4.32
N ILE A 37 11.17 4.91 -5.27
CA ILE A 37 10.44 4.53 -6.49
C ILE A 37 9.16 3.75 -6.14
N ALA A 38 9.22 2.79 -5.21
CA ALA A 38 8.04 2.03 -4.79
C ALA A 38 6.97 2.92 -4.14
N GLY A 39 7.38 3.84 -3.25
CA GLY A 39 6.48 4.82 -2.66
C GLY A 39 5.80 5.69 -3.73
N ALA A 40 6.55 6.14 -4.73
CA ALA A 40 6.01 6.88 -5.87
C ALA A 40 5.03 6.05 -6.71
N TYR A 41 5.31 4.78 -6.99
CA TYR A 41 4.41 3.90 -7.75
C TYR A 41 3.07 3.69 -7.05
N ILE A 42 3.08 3.45 -5.74
CA ILE A 42 1.85 3.34 -4.94
C ILE A 42 1.11 4.68 -4.93
N ALA A 43 1.81 5.81 -4.83
CA ALA A 43 1.20 7.13 -4.89
C ALA A 43 0.57 7.42 -6.26
N PHE A 44 1.23 7.11 -7.38
CA PHE A 44 0.62 7.23 -8.71
C PHE A 44 -0.65 6.41 -8.87
N ALA A 45 -0.64 5.19 -8.36
CA ALA A 45 -1.85 4.35 -8.35
C ALA A 45 -2.98 4.98 -7.52
N ALA A 46 -2.65 5.60 -6.39
CA ALA A 46 -3.62 6.31 -5.55
C ALA A 46 -4.16 7.57 -6.24
N VAL A 47 -3.31 8.36 -6.92
CA VAL A 47 -3.73 9.51 -7.76
C VAL A 47 -4.73 9.06 -8.81
N ALA A 48 -4.35 8.05 -9.59
CA ALA A 48 -5.18 7.54 -10.69
C ALA A 48 -6.49 6.95 -10.19
N SER A 49 -6.45 6.22 -9.07
CA SER A 49 -7.62 5.63 -8.40
C SER A 49 -8.60 6.70 -7.94
N ASN A 50 -8.13 7.77 -7.27
CA ASN A 50 -8.97 8.89 -6.86
C ASN A 50 -9.58 9.59 -8.07
N THR A 51 -8.76 9.89 -9.08
CA THR A 51 -9.20 10.60 -10.30
C THR A 51 -10.25 9.79 -11.07
N ALA A 52 -10.14 8.47 -11.09
CA ALA A 52 -11.11 7.61 -11.76
C ALA A 52 -12.45 7.54 -11.04
N ALA A 53 -12.47 7.62 -9.70
CA ALA A 53 -13.65 7.24 -8.91
C ALA A 53 -14.33 8.40 -8.15
N PHE A 54 -13.72 9.60 -8.07
CA PHE A 54 -14.21 10.70 -7.20
C PHE A 54 -15.66 11.11 -7.46
N GLN A 55 -16.13 11.09 -8.70
CA GLN A 55 -17.50 11.45 -9.04
C GLN A 55 -18.55 10.47 -8.50
N LEU A 56 -18.16 9.19 -8.38
CA LEU A 56 -19.05 8.10 -7.95
C LEU A 56 -19.12 7.95 -6.43
N MET A 57 -18.16 8.49 -5.69
CA MET A 57 -18.01 8.22 -4.24
C MET A 57 -18.99 8.99 -3.36
N ASN A 58 -19.63 10.03 -3.88
CA ASN A 58 -20.54 10.88 -3.12
C ASN A 58 -22.02 10.51 -3.31
N ASN A 59 -22.33 9.53 -4.16
CA ASN A 59 -23.66 9.01 -4.37
C ASN A 59 -23.76 7.59 -3.79
N GLN A 60 -24.68 7.38 -2.86
CA GLN A 60 -24.88 6.07 -2.21
C GLN A 60 -25.20 4.96 -3.23
N GLY A 61 -25.93 5.28 -4.30
CA GLY A 61 -26.29 4.32 -5.36
C GLY A 61 -25.09 3.86 -6.21
N THR A 62 -23.99 4.62 -6.23
CA THR A 62 -22.78 4.32 -7.01
C THR A 62 -21.54 4.02 -6.17
N LEU A 63 -21.68 4.03 -4.83
CA LEU A 63 -20.54 3.84 -3.93
C LEU A 63 -19.81 2.51 -4.17
N GLY A 64 -20.54 1.42 -4.38
CA GLY A 64 -19.94 0.12 -4.70
C GLY A 64 -19.15 0.14 -6.01
N LEU A 65 -19.69 0.79 -7.03
CA LEU A 65 -19.00 0.97 -8.32
C LEU A 65 -17.76 1.86 -8.18
N SER A 66 -17.84 2.92 -7.38
CA SER A 66 -16.68 3.77 -7.04
C SER A 66 -15.55 2.96 -6.42
N LYS A 67 -15.87 2.11 -5.43
CA LYS A 67 -14.91 1.22 -4.78
C LYS A 67 -14.26 0.26 -5.76
N LEU A 68 -15.07 -0.37 -6.62
CA LEU A 68 -14.59 -1.32 -7.63
C LEU A 68 -13.67 -0.64 -8.64
N LEU A 69 -14.04 0.54 -9.15
CA LEU A 69 -13.25 1.31 -10.10
C LEU A 69 -11.93 1.78 -9.48
N SER A 70 -11.99 2.31 -8.24
CA SER A 70 -10.80 2.64 -7.46
C SER A 70 -9.84 1.46 -7.37
N ALA A 71 -10.37 0.30 -7.02
CA ALA A 71 -9.59 -0.92 -6.82
C ALA A 71 -8.98 -1.45 -8.11
N PHE A 72 -9.74 -1.42 -9.20
CA PHE A 72 -9.25 -1.79 -10.53
C PHE A 72 -8.02 -0.98 -10.91
N VAL A 73 -8.09 0.34 -10.80
CA VAL A 73 -7.00 1.25 -11.17
C VAL A 73 -5.83 1.14 -10.19
N PHE A 74 -6.11 1.06 -8.88
CA PHE A 74 -5.08 0.99 -7.84
C PHE A 74 -4.19 -0.26 -7.97
N SER A 75 -4.70 -1.35 -8.50
CA SER A 75 -3.95 -2.60 -8.70
C SER A 75 -2.67 -2.40 -9.52
N GLY A 76 -2.65 -1.41 -10.41
CA GLY A 76 -1.45 -1.02 -11.17
C GLY A 76 -0.24 -0.66 -10.30
N GLY A 77 -0.46 -0.16 -9.09
CA GLY A 77 0.64 0.23 -8.19
C GLY A 77 1.54 -0.93 -7.80
N LEU A 78 0.98 -2.04 -7.30
CA LEU A 78 1.78 -3.21 -6.95
C LEU A 78 2.32 -3.94 -8.19
N ILE A 79 1.60 -3.88 -9.31
CA ILE A 79 2.10 -4.40 -10.59
C ILE A 79 3.39 -3.68 -10.97
N LEU A 80 3.44 -2.34 -10.92
CA LEU A 80 4.66 -1.57 -11.15
C LEU A 80 5.77 -1.93 -10.17
N VAL A 81 5.46 -2.04 -8.87
CA VAL A 81 6.44 -2.41 -7.84
C VAL A 81 7.12 -3.75 -8.16
N VAL A 82 6.35 -4.76 -8.56
CA VAL A 82 6.87 -6.11 -8.78
C VAL A 82 7.52 -6.25 -10.17
N VAL A 83 6.86 -5.75 -11.21
CA VAL A 83 7.32 -5.94 -12.60
C VAL A 83 8.48 -5.02 -12.95
N CYS A 84 8.46 -3.77 -12.48
CA CYS A 84 9.59 -2.84 -12.70
C CYS A 84 10.70 -2.99 -11.66
N GLY A 85 10.49 -3.77 -10.60
CA GLY A 85 11.51 -4.09 -9.61
C GLY A 85 11.79 -2.95 -8.63
N SER A 86 10.99 -2.83 -7.56
CA SER A 86 11.23 -1.85 -6.49
C SER A 86 10.95 -2.44 -5.11
N GLU A 87 11.33 -1.70 -4.04
CA GLU A 87 11.30 -2.17 -2.67
C GLU A 87 10.10 -1.59 -1.92
N LEU A 88 9.10 -2.43 -1.64
CA LEU A 88 7.90 -2.04 -0.91
C LEU A 88 7.88 -2.68 0.48
N PHE A 89 7.77 -1.85 1.53
CA PHE A 89 7.79 -2.29 2.93
C PHE A 89 6.78 -3.39 3.23
N THR A 90 5.54 -3.25 2.76
CA THR A 90 4.47 -4.22 3.03
C THR A 90 4.75 -5.59 2.43
N GLY A 91 5.28 -5.65 1.21
CA GLY A 91 5.74 -6.90 0.58
C GLY A 91 6.96 -7.49 1.27
N ASN A 92 7.84 -6.63 1.79
CA ASN A 92 9.05 -7.05 2.51
C ASN A 92 8.76 -7.70 3.87
N ASN A 93 7.52 -7.71 4.34
CA ASN A 93 7.15 -8.49 5.53
C ASN A 93 7.38 -9.99 5.34
N LEU A 94 7.31 -10.51 4.11
CA LEU A 94 7.66 -11.91 3.79
C LEU A 94 9.15 -12.25 4.00
N MET A 95 10.04 -11.26 4.12
CA MET A 95 11.45 -11.50 4.46
C MET A 95 11.62 -12.21 5.82
N LEU A 96 10.59 -12.23 6.68
CA LEU A 96 10.59 -13.00 7.93
C LEU A 96 10.86 -14.49 7.69
N MET A 97 10.46 -15.04 6.54
CA MET A 97 10.75 -16.44 6.18
C MET A 97 12.25 -16.70 6.08
N GLY A 98 13.03 -15.72 5.59
CA GLY A 98 14.49 -15.78 5.57
C GLY A 98 15.13 -15.80 6.98
N VAL A 99 14.48 -15.18 7.96
CA VAL A 99 14.90 -15.25 9.36
C VAL A 99 14.66 -16.65 9.93
N TYR A 100 13.50 -17.24 9.67
CA TYR A 100 13.19 -18.60 10.12
C TYR A 100 14.15 -19.64 9.56
N GLU A 101 14.55 -19.49 8.30
CA GLU A 101 15.55 -20.35 7.64
C GLU A 101 17.01 -19.94 7.92
N LYS A 102 17.24 -18.97 8.82
CA LYS A 102 18.57 -18.47 9.23
C LYS A 102 19.43 -17.95 8.06
N LYS A 103 18.81 -17.53 6.98
CA LYS A 103 19.46 -16.91 5.82
C LYS A 103 19.75 -15.44 6.06
N ILE A 104 18.92 -14.78 6.87
CA ILE A 104 19.14 -13.41 7.33
C ILE A 104 18.91 -13.31 8.83
N SER A 105 19.57 -12.34 9.47
CA SER A 105 19.35 -12.05 10.88
C SER A 105 18.13 -11.13 11.08
N VAL A 106 17.57 -11.14 12.29
CA VAL A 106 16.51 -10.18 12.69
C VAL A 106 17.00 -8.74 12.52
N LYS A 107 18.27 -8.47 12.82
CA LYS A 107 18.87 -7.13 12.64
C LYS A 107 18.84 -6.69 11.18
N GLN A 108 19.21 -7.57 10.25
CA GLN A 108 19.14 -7.26 8.80
C GLN A 108 17.71 -7.02 8.34
N LEU A 109 16.75 -7.81 8.83
CA LEU A 109 15.32 -7.62 8.54
C LEU A 109 14.87 -6.23 9.00
N LEU A 110 15.09 -5.87 10.25
CA LEU A 110 14.63 -4.60 10.83
C LEU A 110 15.30 -3.38 10.17
N ILE A 111 16.59 -3.47 9.86
CA ILE A 111 17.31 -2.42 9.13
C ILE A 111 16.71 -2.25 7.72
N SER A 112 16.48 -3.34 6.99
CA SER A 112 15.87 -3.28 5.66
C SER A 112 14.46 -2.69 5.71
N TRP A 113 13.65 -3.12 6.68
CA TRP A 113 12.31 -2.57 6.87
C TRP A 113 12.33 -1.07 7.17
N GLY A 114 13.17 -0.62 8.10
CA GLY A 114 13.27 0.79 8.47
C GLY A 114 13.70 1.68 7.29
N ILE A 115 14.75 1.28 6.56
CA ILE A 115 15.23 2.04 5.40
C ILE A 115 14.17 2.10 4.31
N VAL A 116 13.57 0.97 3.94
CA VAL A 116 12.56 0.90 2.87
C VAL A 116 11.29 1.66 3.27
N TYR A 117 10.86 1.57 4.53
CA TYR A 117 9.69 2.30 5.03
C TYR A 117 9.85 3.82 4.91
N VAL A 118 10.99 4.35 5.37
CA VAL A 118 11.29 5.78 5.25
C VAL A 118 11.44 6.19 3.77
N ALA A 119 12.06 5.37 2.95
CA ALA A 119 12.19 5.63 1.53
C ALA A 119 10.83 5.63 0.81
N ASN A 120 9.93 4.68 1.14
CA ASN A 120 8.55 4.68 0.61
C ASN A 120 7.81 5.96 1.03
N PHE A 121 8.00 6.42 2.27
CA PHE A 121 7.43 7.67 2.76
C PHE A 121 7.89 8.87 1.93
N VAL A 122 9.19 8.99 1.68
CA VAL A 122 9.76 10.07 0.84
C VAL A 122 9.15 10.06 -0.55
N GLY A 123 9.07 8.89 -1.21
CA GLY A 123 8.48 8.76 -2.54
C GLY A 123 7.00 9.13 -2.58
N SER A 124 6.23 8.68 -1.59
CA SER A 124 4.80 8.97 -1.50
C SER A 124 4.51 10.46 -1.26
N ILE A 125 5.26 11.10 -0.34
CA ILE A 125 5.10 12.53 -0.05
C ILE A 125 5.52 13.40 -1.22
N LEU A 126 6.60 13.02 -1.93
CA LEU A 126 7.04 13.75 -3.12
C LEU A 126 5.91 13.82 -4.15
N ILE A 127 5.26 12.70 -4.44
CA ILE A 127 4.13 12.67 -5.39
C ILE A 127 2.93 13.46 -4.83
N ALA A 128 2.60 13.33 -3.55
CA ALA A 128 1.52 14.08 -2.93
C ALA A 128 1.74 15.60 -3.06
N PHE A 129 2.96 16.06 -2.80
CA PHE A 129 3.34 17.46 -2.95
C PHE A 129 3.24 17.93 -4.42
N MET A 130 3.80 17.16 -5.36
CA MET A 130 3.74 17.48 -6.79
C MET A 130 2.30 17.56 -7.28
N VAL A 131 1.44 16.61 -6.90
CA VAL A 131 0.02 16.60 -7.27
C VAL A 131 -0.70 17.82 -6.69
N ALA A 132 -0.47 18.15 -5.41
CA ALA A 132 -1.11 19.29 -4.77
C ALA A 132 -0.69 20.65 -5.40
N LYS A 133 0.54 20.76 -5.92
CA LYS A 133 1.07 22.01 -6.51
C LYS A 133 0.92 22.07 -8.05
N SER A 134 0.64 20.97 -8.72
CA SER A 134 0.52 20.92 -10.20
C SER A 134 -0.80 21.47 -10.76
N GLY A 135 -1.79 21.76 -9.89
CA GLY A 135 -3.14 22.10 -10.33
C GLY A 135 -4.04 20.90 -10.67
N GLN A 136 -3.52 19.67 -10.66
CA GLN A 136 -4.28 18.46 -10.98
C GLN A 136 -5.49 18.28 -10.06
N LEU A 137 -5.39 18.64 -8.80
CA LEU A 137 -6.50 18.55 -7.83
C LEU A 137 -7.66 19.51 -8.13
N GLY A 138 -7.44 20.57 -8.93
CA GLY A 138 -8.51 21.47 -9.40
C GLY A 138 -9.41 20.89 -10.49
N PHE A 139 -9.14 19.65 -10.93
CA PHE A 139 -9.92 18.98 -11.95
C PHE A 139 -11.42 18.92 -11.59
N ALA A 140 -12.28 19.03 -12.62
CA ALA A 140 -13.75 19.00 -12.49
C ALA A 140 -14.31 20.02 -11.47
N GLY A 141 -13.85 21.27 -11.53
CA GLY A 141 -14.34 22.34 -10.67
C GLY A 141 -14.05 22.12 -9.18
N SER A 142 -12.87 21.60 -8.87
CA SER A 142 -12.41 21.27 -7.51
C SER A 142 -13.14 20.10 -6.82
N MET A 143 -13.96 19.32 -7.54
CA MET A 143 -14.60 18.13 -6.95
C MET A 143 -13.56 17.05 -6.58
N LEU A 144 -12.50 16.89 -7.36
CA LEU A 144 -11.44 15.93 -7.07
C LEU A 144 -10.71 16.26 -5.77
N VAL A 145 -10.39 17.53 -5.54
CA VAL A 145 -9.72 17.92 -4.29
C VAL A 145 -10.63 17.78 -3.08
N GLY A 146 -11.91 18.11 -3.22
CA GLY A 146 -12.89 17.88 -2.16
C GLY A 146 -12.92 16.42 -1.74
N ALA A 147 -12.94 15.49 -2.72
CA ALA A 147 -12.86 14.06 -2.49
C ALA A 147 -11.53 13.64 -1.85
N THR A 148 -10.40 14.23 -2.26
CA THR A 148 -9.08 13.95 -1.70
C THR A 148 -9.00 14.33 -0.22
N ILE A 149 -9.47 15.53 0.17
CA ILE A 149 -9.53 15.96 1.57
C ILE A 149 -10.48 15.05 2.37
N LYS A 150 -11.64 14.70 1.82
CA LYS A 150 -12.61 13.81 2.46
C LYS A 150 -12.01 12.44 2.79
N ILE A 151 -11.28 11.84 1.84
CA ILE A 151 -10.57 10.57 2.05
C ILE A 151 -9.55 10.70 3.17
N ALA A 152 -8.73 11.76 3.17
CA ALA A 152 -7.72 12.00 4.19
C ALA A 152 -8.34 12.15 5.58
N CYS A 153 -9.40 12.96 5.72
CA CYS A 153 -10.15 13.12 6.98
C CYS A 153 -10.72 11.79 7.49
N THR A 154 -11.32 10.99 6.59
CA THR A 154 -11.86 9.67 6.95
C THR A 154 -10.78 8.75 7.50
N LYS A 155 -9.59 8.76 6.90
CA LYS A 155 -8.46 7.91 7.32
C LYS A 155 -7.89 8.27 8.69
N VAL A 156 -7.73 9.56 8.98
CA VAL A 156 -7.21 10.00 10.29
C VAL A 156 -8.26 9.91 11.41
N SER A 157 -9.54 9.73 11.06
CA SER A 157 -10.65 9.55 12.02
C SER A 157 -10.91 8.10 12.43
N LEU A 158 -10.13 7.15 11.92
CA LEU A 158 -10.26 5.74 12.32
C LEU A 158 -9.89 5.55 13.79
N SER A 159 -10.64 4.72 14.50
CA SER A 159 -10.20 4.25 15.81
C SER A 159 -8.93 3.39 15.67
N THR A 160 -8.06 3.40 16.67
CA THR A 160 -6.82 2.61 16.67
C THR A 160 -7.07 1.13 16.39
N SER A 161 -8.11 0.54 17.00
CA SER A 161 -8.47 -0.86 16.77
C SER A 161 -8.89 -1.13 15.31
N ASN A 162 -9.72 -0.24 14.74
CA ASN A 162 -10.15 -0.38 13.35
C ASN A 162 -8.95 -0.24 12.39
N ALA A 163 -8.08 0.74 12.63
CA ALA A 163 -6.88 0.95 11.83
C ALA A 163 -5.96 -0.28 11.82
N ILE A 164 -5.76 -0.93 12.99
CA ILE A 164 -4.97 -2.17 13.11
C ILE A 164 -5.64 -3.31 12.36
N LEU A 165 -6.94 -3.56 12.57
CA LEU A 165 -7.65 -4.68 11.95
C LEU A 165 -7.74 -4.52 10.43
N LEU A 166 -8.07 -3.32 9.95
CA LEU A 166 -8.10 -3.03 8.51
C LEU A 166 -6.70 -3.14 7.89
N GLY A 167 -5.66 -2.72 8.61
CA GLY A 167 -4.28 -2.89 8.22
C GLY A 167 -3.87 -4.37 8.11
N LEU A 168 -4.26 -5.19 9.08
CA LEU A 168 -3.97 -6.63 9.11
C LEU A 168 -4.57 -7.32 7.87
N MET A 169 -5.86 -7.11 7.62
CA MET A 169 -6.55 -7.72 6.47
C MET A 169 -5.97 -7.23 5.13
N CYS A 170 -5.55 -5.98 5.06
CA CYS A 170 -4.91 -5.43 3.87
C CYS A 170 -3.62 -6.18 3.54
N ASN A 171 -2.67 -6.22 4.48
CA ASN A 171 -1.36 -6.78 4.18
C ASN A 171 -1.34 -8.31 4.11
N TRP A 172 -2.35 -8.97 4.65
CA TRP A 172 -2.59 -10.38 4.35
C TRP A 172 -2.75 -10.57 2.83
N LEU A 173 -3.62 -9.76 2.18
CA LEU A 173 -3.85 -9.83 0.73
C LEU A 173 -2.66 -9.33 -0.09
N VAL A 174 -1.97 -8.27 0.35
CA VAL A 174 -0.75 -7.80 -0.33
C VAL A 174 0.34 -8.86 -0.34
N CYS A 175 0.59 -9.53 0.78
CA CYS A 175 1.57 -10.60 0.85
C CYS A 175 1.15 -11.84 0.03
N LEU A 176 -0.16 -12.14 -0.06
CA LEU A 176 -0.66 -13.16 -0.99
C LEU A 176 -0.45 -12.79 -2.46
N SER A 177 -0.54 -11.48 -2.81
CA SER A 177 -0.19 -11.00 -4.15
C SER A 177 1.28 -11.25 -4.48
N VAL A 178 2.18 -10.95 -3.52
CA VAL A 178 3.61 -11.21 -3.68
C VAL A 178 3.87 -12.72 -3.79
N TRP A 179 3.23 -13.52 -2.95
CA TRP A 179 3.30 -14.99 -3.01
C TRP A 179 2.87 -15.52 -4.38
N GLY A 180 1.69 -15.13 -4.84
CA GLY A 180 1.14 -15.55 -6.13
C GLY A 180 2.00 -15.09 -7.32
N SER A 181 2.51 -13.85 -7.27
CA SER A 181 3.41 -13.35 -8.32
C SER A 181 4.75 -14.08 -8.36
N THR A 182 5.22 -14.60 -7.22
CA THR A 182 6.42 -15.43 -7.14
C THR A 182 6.17 -16.80 -7.77
N ALA A 183 4.95 -17.34 -7.67
CA ALA A 183 4.59 -18.60 -8.33
C ALA A 183 4.58 -18.48 -9.86
N ALA A 184 4.28 -17.32 -10.41
CA ALA A 184 4.15 -17.10 -11.85
C ALA A 184 5.51 -16.97 -12.55
N ARG A 185 5.63 -17.54 -13.75
CA ARG A 185 6.88 -17.58 -14.55
C ARG A 185 6.91 -16.57 -15.70
N ASP A 186 5.77 -15.99 -16.06
CA ASP A 186 5.66 -14.96 -17.09
C ASP A 186 5.01 -13.67 -16.54
N ILE A 187 5.19 -12.56 -17.26
CA ILE A 187 4.72 -11.25 -16.81
C ILE A 187 3.18 -11.18 -16.76
N GLY A 188 2.48 -11.77 -17.71
CA GLY A 188 1.03 -11.76 -17.77
C GLY A 188 0.43 -12.47 -16.56
N SER A 189 0.92 -13.66 -16.23
CA SER A 189 0.51 -14.42 -15.04
C SER A 189 0.86 -13.70 -13.75
N LYS A 190 2.03 -13.01 -13.67
CA LYS A 190 2.37 -12.16 -12.50
C LYS A 190 1.38 -11.04 -12.31
N ILE A 191 1.01 -10.34 -13.39
CA ILE A 191 0.01 -9.25 -13.35
C ILE A 191 -1.32 -9.78 -12.80
N MET A 192 -1.82 -10.90 -13.31
CA MET A 192 -3.08 -11.50 -12.86
C MET A 192 -3.03 -11.95 -11.40
N ALA A 193 -1.92 -12.53 -10.95
CA ALA A 193 -1.73 -12.95 -9.56
C ALA A 193 -1.71 -11.77 -8.57
N ILE A 194 -1.24 -10.60 -9.02
CA ILE A 194 -1.24 -9.38 -8.22
C ILE A 194 -2.62 -8.71 -8.25
N PHE A 195 -3.25 -8.64 -9.41
CA PHE A 195 -4.42 -7.82 -9.68
C PHE A 195 -5.59 -8.13 -8.72
N PHE A 196 -5.98 -9.39 -8.61
CA PHE A 196 -7.17 -9.77 -7.85
C PHE A 196 -7.05 -9.54 -6.34
N PRO A 197 -5.98 -9.96 -5.63
CA PRO A 197 -5.91 -9.69 -4.20
C PRO A 197 -5.79 -8.19 -3.88
N ILE A 198 -5.15 -7.40 -4.76
CA ILE A 198 -5.09 -5.94 -4.60
C ILE A 198 -6.49 -5.34 -4.82
N MET A 199 -7.19 -5.75 -5.85
CA MET A 199 -8.56 -5.32 -6.09
C MET A 199 -9.49 -5.65 -4.90
N MET A 200 -9.32 -6.84 -4.30
CA MET A 200 -10.10 -7.24 -3.12
C MET A 200 -9.89 -6.29 -1.93
N PHE A 201 -8.64 -6.00 -1.55
CA PHE A 201 -8.42 -5.18 -0.37
C PHE A 201 -8.86 -3.73 -0.56
N VAL A 202 -8.68 -3.16 -1.76
CA VAL A 202 -9.10 -1.78 -2.04
C VAL A 202 -10.63 -1.69 -2.09
N THR A 203 -11.29 -2.64 -2.74
CA THR A 203 -12.77 -2.71 -2.77
C THR A 203 -13.35 -2.82 -1.36
N ALA A 204 -12.76 -3.67 -0.53
CA ALA A 204 -13.17 -3.87 0.86
C ALA A 204 -12.87 -2.64 1.76
N GLY A 205 -12.03 -1.71 1.31
CA GLY A 205 -11.67 -0.52 2.08
C GLY A 205 -10.66 -0.81 3.19
N PHE A 206 -9.79 -1.80 3.01
CA PHE A 206 -8.72 -2.11 3.96
C PHE A 206 -7.59 -1.06 3.89
N GLU A 207 -6.79 -0.97 4.95
CA GLU A 207 -5.84 0.12 5.15
C GLU A 207 -4.40 -0.31 4.81
N HIS A 208 -3.80 0.37 3.82
CA HIS A 208 -2.41 0.16 3.40
C HIS A 208 -1.54 1.33 3.84
N SER A 209 -0.57 1.09 4.73
CA SER A 209 0.25 2.16 5.31
C SER A 209 0.96 3.01 4.26
N ILE A 210 1.55 2.40 3.24
CA ILE A 210 2.27 3.15 2.19
C ILE A 210 1.31 3.96 1.30
N ALA A 211 0.12 3.42 1.00
CA ALA A 211 -0.90 4.21 0.29
C ALA A 211 -1.40 5.39 1.13
N ASN A 212 -1.53 5.21 2.44
CA ASN A 212 -1.93 6.28 3.35
C ASN A 212 -0.90 7.40 3.43
N MET A 213 0.39 7.10 3.20
CA MET A 213 1.43 8.13 3.08
C MET A 213 1.11 9.13 1.96
N TYR A 214 0.50 8.69 0.86
CA TYR A 214 0.00 9.57 -0.20
C TYR A 214 -1.35 10.19 0.17
N TYR A 215 -2.37 9.38 0.48
CA TYR A 215 -3.74 9.87 0.65
C TYR A 215 -3.85 10.95 1.71
N ILE A 216 -3.20 10.77 2.86
CA ILE A 216 -3.32 11.70 3.97
C ILE A 216 -2.46 12.94 3.72
N SER A 217 -1.23 12.80 3.25
CA SER A 217 -0.38 13.96 2.95
C SER A 217 -0.91 14.81 1.79
N ALA A 218 -1.52 14.21 0.77
CA ALA A 218 -2.20 14.95 -0.30
C ALA A 218 -3.34 15.80 0.25
N GLY A 219 -4.13 15.28 1.18
CA GLY A 219 -5.17 16.03 1.88
C GLY A 219 -4.61 17.15 2.75
N ILE A 220 -3.50 16.90 3.46
CA ILE A 220 -2.81 17.93 4.28
C ILE A 220 -2.30 19.08 3.39
N PHE A 221 -1.64 18.78 2.28
CA PHE A 221 -1.18 19.80 1.35
C PHE A 221 -2.34 20.54 0.65
N ALA A 222 -3.42 19.83 0.33
CA ALA A 222 -4.57 20.43 -0.32
C ALA A 222 -5.32 21.41 0.58
N LYS A 223 -5.45 21.12 1.88
CA LYS A 223 -6.20 21.99 2.80
C LYS A 223 -5.55 23.35 3.06
N GLU A 224 -4.32 23.58 2.62
CA GLU A 224 -3.67 24.89 2.67
C GLU A 224 -4.38 25.93 1.78
N ASN A 225 -5.16 25.51 0.80
CA ASN A 225 -5.96 26.38 -0.07
C ASN A 225 -7.42 26.41 0.40
N SER A 226 -7.92 27.62 0.76
CA SER A 226 -9.29 27.81 1.28
C SER A 226 -10.37 27.37 0.27
N GLN A 227 -10.18 27.60 -1.02
CA GLN A 227 -11.13 27.14 -2.05
C GLN A 227 -11.25 25.60 -2.09
N TYR A 228 -10.18 24.89 -1.77
CA TYR A 228 -10.17 23.43 -1.70
C TYR A 228 -10.86 22.92 -0.44
N VAL A 229 -10.73 23.66 0.65
CA VAL A 229 -11.47 23.40 1.90
C VAL A 229 -12.98 23.58 1.67
N ASP A 230 -13.40 24.64 0.98
CA ASP A 230 -14.81 24.86 0.63
C ASP A 230 -15.38 23.72 -0.21
N ALA A 231 -14.62 23.21 -1.18
CA ALA A 231 -15.02 22.06 -1.96
C ALA A 231 -15.21 20.79 -1.11
N ALA A 232 -14.35 20.57 -0.11
CA ALA A 232 -14.51 19.45 0.81
C ALA A 232 -15.75 19.59 1.70
N MET A 233 -16.04 20.81 2.19
CA MET A 233 -17.24 21.09 2.98
C MET A 233 -18.53 20.89 2.15
N GLN A 234 -18.52 21.24 0.88
CA GLN A 234 -19.65 20.92 -0.05
C GLN A 234 -19.90 19.41 -0.20
N LEU A 235 -18.86 18.58 -0.01
CA LEU A 235 -18.96 17.13 0.02
C LEU A 235 -19.30 16.56 1.42
N GLY A 236 -19.69 17.41 2.36
CA GLY A 236 -20.14 17.04 3.71
C GLY A 236 -19.01 16.79 4.72
N VAL A 237 -17.78 17.24 4.45
CA VAL A 237 -16.69 17.21 5.44
C VAL A 237 -16.91 18.33 6.45
N LYS A 238 -16.84 18.03 7.76
CA LYS A 238 -17.04 19.01 8.80
C LYS A 238 -15.77 19.83 9.02
N PRO A 239 -15.89 21.12 9.42
CA PRO A 239 -14.71 21.93 9.78
C PRO A 239 -13.83 21.29 10.86
N SER A 240 -14.44 20.59 11.83
CA SER A 240 -13.71 19.83 12.87
C SER A 240 -12.84 18.72 12.31
N ASP A 241 -13.30 18.01 11.27
CA ASP A 241 -12.57 16.92 10.64
C ASP A 241 -11.37 17.46 9.84
N ILE A 242 -11.56 18.62 9.19
CA ILE A 242 -10.49 19.32 8.46
C ILE A 242 -9.45 19.87 9.44
N ALA A 243 -9.87 20.41 10.59
CA ALA A 243 -8.96 20.87 11.63
C ALA A 243 -8.11 19.73 12.20
N ASN A 244 -8.72 18.54 12.38
CA ASN A 244 -8.03 17.32 12.85
C ASN A 244 -7.11 16.68 11.80
N LEU A 245 -7.18 17.08 10.55
CA LEU A 245 -6.32 16.55 9.49
C LEU A 245 -4.96 17.24 9.54
N ASP A 246 -4.03 16.73 10.31
CA ASP A 246 -2.67 17.26 10.48
C ASP A 246 -1.62 16.15 10.51
N TRP A 247 -0.35 16.51 10.62
CA TRP A 247 0.75 15.56 10.69
C TRP A 247 0.70 14.68 11.95
N GLY A 248 0.19 15.20 13.08
CA GLY A 248 0.07 14.46 14.32
C GLY A 248 -0.97 13.32 14.19
N SER A 249 -2.17 13.65 13.72
CA SER A 249 -3.23 12.67 13.45
C SER A 249 -2.82 11.69 12.34
N PHE A 250 -2.05 12.15 11.34
CA PHE A 250 -1.49 11.28 10.32
C PHE A 250 -0.57 10.23 10.92
N PHE A 251 0.46 10.63 11.67
CA PHE A 251 1.45 9.67 12.18
C PHE A 251 0.87 8.79 13.30
N LEU A 252 0.23 9.40 14.30
CA LEU A 252 -0.20 8.69 15.49
C LEU A 252 -1.60 8.08 15.35
N GLY A 253 -2.52 8.77 14.66
CA GLY A 253 -3.90 8.34 14.50
C GLY A 253 -4.08 7.27 13.41
N ASN A 254 -3.27 7.32 12.35
CA ASN A 254 -3.42 6.39 11.23
C ASN A 254 -2.16 5.58 10.93
N LEU A 255 -1.03 6.23 10.61
CA LEU A 255 0.11 5.55 10.01
C LEU A 255 0.71 4.48 10.94
N LEU A 256 0.90 4.81 12.22
CA LEU A 256 1.45 3.88 13.20
C LEU A 256 0.53 2.64 13.40
N PRO A 257 -0.76 2.78 13.74
CA PRO A 257 -1.62 1.62 13.94
C PRO A 257 -1.84 0.80 12.67
N VAL A 258 -1.97 1.43 11.50
CA VAL A 258 -2.09 0.72 10.23
C VAL A 258 -0.82 -0.06 9.92
N THR A 259 0.37 0.51 10.17
CA THR A 259 1.65 -0.17 9.96
C THR A 259 1.78 -1.40 10.86
N LEU A 260 1.39 -1.30 12.12
CA LEU A 260 1.36 -2.47 13.03
C LEU A 260 0.43 -3.56 12.49
N GLY A 261 -0.77 -3.19 12.05
CA GLY A 261 -1.70 -4.11 11.40
C GLY A 261 -1.08 -4.76 10.16
N ASN A 262 -0.46 -3.96 9.28
CA ASN A 262 0.19 -4.49 8.07
C ASN A 262 1.31 -5.48 8.42
N ILE A 263 2.17 -5.19 9.40
CA ILE A 263 3.21 -6.12 9.85
C ILE A 263 2.58 -7.44 10.30
N ILE A 264 1.58 -7.40 11.17
CA ILE A 264 0.92 -8.60 11.69
C ILE A 264 0.31 -9.42 10.54
N GLY A 265 -0.41 -8.76 9.63
CA GLY A 265 -1.05 -9.40 8.47
C GLY A 265 -0.07 -10.14 7.58
N GLY A 266 1.02 -9.48 7.19
CA GLY A 266 2.02 -10.05 6.31
C GLY A 266 2.91 -11.10 6.99
N THR A 267 3.35 -10.84 8.22
CA THR A 267 4.29 -11.73 8.93
C THR A 267 3.61 -12.97 9.51
N ILE A 268 2.50 -12.80 10.23
CA ILE A 268 1.85 -13.92 10.93
C ILE A 268 0.97 -14.71 9.97
N PHE A 269 0.04 -14.03 9.30
CA PHE A 269 -1.01 -14.70 8.52
C PHE A 269 -0.53 -15.21 7.16
N VAL A 270 0.60 -14.70 6.65
CA VAL A 270 1.21 -15.25 5.43
C VAL A 270 2.59 -15.82 5.74
N GLY A 271 3.58 -15.02 6.10
CA GLY A 271 4.96 -15.47 6.27
C GLY A 271 5.09 -16.68 7.20
N THR A 272 4.61 -16.54 8.44
CA THR A 272 4.69 -17.63 9.45
C THR A 272 3.77 -18.80 9.09
N ALA A 273 2.52 -18.52 8.68
CA ALA A 273 1.55 -19.57 8.36
C ALA A 273 2.04 -20.49 7.24
N TYR A 274 2.54 -19.90 6.15
CA TYR A 274 3.04 -20.67 5.01
C TYR A 274 4.40 -21.33 5.30
N TRP A 275 5.26 -20.68 6.10
CA TRP A 275 6.50 -21.33 6.56
C TRP A 275 6.20 -22.58 7.40
N LEU A 276 5.25 -22.52 8.34
CA LEU A 276 4.81 -23.66 9.14
C LEU A 276 4.23 -24.78 8.26
N ALA A 277 3.43 -24.39 7.24
CA ALA A 277 2.75 -25.35 6.38
C ALA A 277 3.70 -26.08 5.42
N PHE A 278 4.71 -25.38 4.89
CA PHE A 278 5.50 -25.89 3.76
C PHE A 278 6.98 -26.10 4.05
N MET A 279 7.57 -25.43 5.06
CA MET A 279 9.03 -25.48 5.27
C MET A 279 9.44 -26.10 6.60
N ARG A 280 8.61 -25.99 7.63
CA ARG A 280 8.93 -26.52 8.95
C ARG A 280 9.06 -28.04 8.86
N LYS A 281 10.29 -28.56 9.00
CA LYS A 281 10.51 -29.99 9.19
C LYS A 281 9.87 -30.43 10.48
N LYS A 282 9.12 -31.54 10.44
CA LYS A 282 8.57 -32.19 11.61
C LYS A 282 9.68 -32.74 12.49
#